data_d3502b3b5f2fe5c39eb43c9350bb3004
#
_entry.id   d3502b3b5f2fe5c39eb43c9350bb3004
#
_cell.length_a   1.000
_cell.length_b   1.000
_cell.length_c   1.000
_cell.angle_alpha   90.00
_cell.angle_beta   90.00
_cell.angle_gamma   90.00
#
_symmetry.space_group_name_H-M   'P 1'
#
loop_
_entity.id
_entity.type
_entity.pdbx_description
1 polymer ?
#
loop_
_entity_poly.entity_id
_entity_poly.type
_entity_poly.pdbx_seq_one_letter_code
_entity_poly.pdbx_strand_id
1 'polypeptide(L)'
;MKSTATPRFWQLLNALPADVQALAEKNYRLWAEDPQHPSLHFKRLAGSGHRFSVRVGDHYRAIGWKVADGGVEWVWIGSHAEYDLLLKRR
;
A
#
# COMPACT_ATOMS: atom_id res chain seq x y z
N MET A 1 -10.90 9.37 -3.36
CA MET A 1 -9.77 9.25 -4.27
C MET A 1 -9.89 7.97 -5.08
N LYS A 2 -9.61 8.02 -6.39
CA LYS A 2 -9.70 6.84 -7.24
C LYS A 2 -8.54 5.89 -6.96
N SER A 3 -8.82 4.59 -7.03
CA SER A 3 -7.76 3.61 -6.93
C SER A 3 -8.14 2.33 -7.65
N THR A 4 -7.12 1.62 -8.09
CA THR A 4 -7.23 0.29 -8.67
C THR A 4 -6.13 -0.58 -8.06
N ALA A 5 -6.16 -1.87 -8.33
CA ALA A 5 -5.13 -2.78 -7.86
C ALA A 5 -4.81 -3.79 -8.95
N THR A 6 -3.53 -4.15 -9.06
CA THR A 6 -3.09 -5.13 -10.06
C THR A 6 -3.46 -6.54 -9.64
N PRO A 7 -3.52 -7.50 -10.58
CA PRO A 7 -3.69 -8.91 -10.21
C PRO A 7 -2.62 -9.40 -9.22
N ARG A 8 -1.39 -8.91 -9.38
CA ARG A 8 -0.30 -9.25 -8.45
C ARG A 8 -0.61 -8.81 -7.03
N PHE A 9 -1.16 -7.60 -6.87
CA PHE A 9 -1.55 -7.10 -5.56
C PHE A 9 -2.57 -8.03 -4.89
N TRP A 10 -3.59 -8.45 -5.66
CA TRP A 10 -4.62 -9.34 -5.13
C TRP A 10 -4.06 -10.71 -4.73
N GLN A 11 -3.12 -11.25 -5.53
CA GLN A 11 -2.46 -12.50 -5.18
C GLN A 11 -1.71 -12.37 -3.86
N LEU A 12 -0.97 -11.29 -3.68
CA LEU A 12 -0.21 -11.05 -2.46
C LEU A 12 -1.13 -10.86 -1.26
N LEU A 13 -2.20 -10.10 -1.42
CA LEU A 13 -3.16 -9.86 -0.34
C LEU A 13 -3.83 -11.18 0.09
N ASN A 14 -4.26 -11.97 -0.87
CA ASN A 14 -4.96 -13.22 -0.58
C ASN A 14 -4.06 -14.26 0.09
N ALA A 15 -2.75 -14.12 -0.03
CA ALA A 15 -1.79 -15.00 0.63
C ALA A 15 -1.51 -14.60 2.08
N LEU A 16 -2.00 -13.44 2.53
CA LEU A 16 -1.78 -12.97 3.89
C LEU A 16 -2.80 -13.60 4.86
N PRO A 17 -2.49 -13.63 6.16
CA PRO A 17 -3.45 -14.10 7.15
C PRO A 17 -4.76 -13.32 7.09
N ALA A 18 -5.86 -13.98 7.47
CA ALA A 18 -7.20 -13.40 7.36
C ALA A 18 -7.36 -12.10 8.16
N ASP A 19 -6.73 -12.03 9.34
CA ASP A 19 -6.78 -10.82 10.17
C ASP A 19 -6.04 -9.66 9.50
N VAL A 20 -4.97 -9.95 8.77
CA VAL A 20 -4.24 -8.92 8.02
C VAL A 20 -5.05 -8.45 6.82
N GLN A 21 -5.74 -9.36 6.15
CA GLN A 21 -6.63 -8.99 5.04
C GLN A 21 -7.73 -8.05 5.52
N ALA A 22 -8.34 -8.34 6.67
CA ALA A 22 -9.37 -7.49 7.24
C ALA A 22 -8.82 -6.11 7.61
N LEU A 23 -7.61 -6.07 8.16
CA LEU A 23 -6.95 -4.81 8.50
C LEU A 23 -6.62 -4.00 7.25
N ALA A 24 -6.18 -4.68 6.19
CA ALA A 24 -5.90 -4.01 4.91
C ALA A 24 -7.16 -3.37 4.34
N GLU A 25 -8.30 -4.06 4.40
CA GLU A 25 -9.56 -3.51 3.94
C GLU A 25 -9.98 -2.29 4.76
N LYS A 26 -9.86 -2.37 6.07
CA LYS A 26 -10.17 -1.25 6.95
C LYS A 26 -9.30 -0.03 6.63
N ASN A 27 -8.01 -0.24 6.45
CA ASN A 27 -7.09 0.85 6.14
C ASN A 27 -7.32 1.40 4.74
N TYR A 28 -7.74 0.56 3.80
CA TYR A 28 -8.09 1.04 2.47
C TYR A 28 -9.29 2.00 2.52
N ARG A 29 -10.31 1.66 3.30
CA ARG A 29 -11.46 2.54 3.45
C ARG A 29 -11.08 3.87 4.08
N LEU A 30 -10.23 3.84 5.09
CA LEU A 30 -9.73 5.06 5.71
C LEU A 30 -8.93 5.89 4.73
N TRP A 31 -8.05 5.26 3.96
CA TRP A 31 -7.26 5.95 2.94
C TRP A 31 -8.16 6.59 1.88
N ALA A 32 -9.20 5.90 1.45
CA ALA A 32 -10.11 6.44 0.44
C ALA A 32 -10.83 7.69 0.92
N GLU A 33 -11.13 7.77 2.21
CA GLU A 33 -11.80 8.93 2.80
C GLU A 33 -10.82 10.03 3.23
N ASP A 34 -9.69 9.65 3.79
CA ASP A 34 -8.72 10.57 4.35
C ASP A 34 -7.29 10.04 4.17
N PRO A 35 -6.72 10.21 2.97
CA PRO A 35 -5.37 9.68 2.71
C PRO A 35 -4.30 10.29 3.58
N GLN A 36 -4.56 11.44 4.19
CA GLN A 36 -3.58 12.10 5.06
C GLN A 36 -3.73 11.72 6.52
N HIS A 37 -4.61 10.77 6.84
CA HIS A 37 -4.81 10.33 8.22
C HIS A 37 -3.46 9.83 8.79
N PRO A 38 -3.05 10.31 9.97
CA PRO A 38 -1.71 10.02 10.50
C PRO A 38 -1.39 8.53 10.66
N SER A 39 -2.38 7.71 10.99
CA SER A 39 -2.15 6.28 11.20
C SER A 39 -1.75 5.53 9.93
N LEU A 40 -2.02 6.10 8.76
CA LEU A 40 -1.70 5.47 7.47
C LEU A 40 -0.24 5.65 7.07
N HIS A 41 0.41 6.70 7.53
CA HIS A 41 1.76 7.06 7.10
C HIS A 41 1.90 7.02 5.58
N PHE A 42 0.87 7.57 4.89
CA PHE A 42 0.88 7.64 3.43
C PHE A 42 1.94 8.62 2.98
N LYS A 43 2.95 8.13 2.26
CA LYS A 43 4.08 8.96 1.89
C LYS A 43 4.67 8.54 0.55
N ARG A 44 5.31 9.52 -0.11
CA ARG A 44 6.04 9.27 -1.34
C ARG A 44 7.37 8.59 -1.01
N LEU A 45 7.72 7.58 -1.80
CA LEU A 45 9.00 6.90 -1.64
C LEU A 45 10.12 7.69 -2.31
N ALA A 46 11.27 7.74 -1.64
CA ALA A 46 12.43 8.44 -2.16
C ALA A 46 12.92 7.82 -3.47
N GLY A 47 13.43 8.66 -4.37
CA GLY A 47 13.97 8.20 -5.64
C GLY A 47 12.94 7.93 -6.72
N SER A 48 11.64 8.11 -6.41
CA SER A 48 10.58 7.94 -7.39
C SER A 48 9.51 9.00 -7.16
N GLY A 49 9.15 9.74 -8.19
CA GLY A 49 8.06 10.71 -8.10
C GLY A 49 6.68 10.08 -8.11
N HIS A 50 6.58 8.77 -8.30
CA HIS A 50 5.31 8.10 -8.57
C HIS A 50 4.94 7.02 -7.57
N ARG A 51 5.86 6.57 -6.73
CA ARG A 51 5.58 5.49 -5.79
C ARG A 51 5.25 6.03 -4.40
N PHE A 52 4.24 5.41 -3.79
CA PHE A 52 3.80 5.74 -2.45
C PHE A 52 3.72 4.48 -1.61
N SER A 53 3.88 4.62 -0.31
CA SER A 53 3.65 3.53 0.62
C SER A 53 2.58 3.93 1.62
N VAL A 54 1.88 2.92 2.13
CA VAL A 54 0.89 3.09 3.18
C VAL A 54 1.09 2.01 4.23
N ARG A 55 0.89 2.37 5.48
CA ARG A 55 0.98 1.44 6.60
C ARG A 55 -0.29 0.61 6.70
N VAL A 56 -0.13 -0.69 6.90
CA VAL A 56 -1.24 -1.61 7.15
C VAL A 56 -0.96 -2.27 8.49
N GLY A 57 -1.46 -1.66 9.56
CA GLY A 57 -1.10 -2.07 10.91
C GLY A 57 0.38 -1.83 11.19
N ASP A 58 0.91 -2.45 12.25
CA ASP A 58 2.29 -2.23 12.65
C ASP A 58 3.30 -3.01 11.82
N HIS A 59 2.87 -4.10 11.19
CA HIS A 59 3.78 -5.08 10.62
C HIS A 59 3.70 -5.23 9.11
N TYR A 60 2.81 -4.52 8.45
CA TYR A 60 2.59 -4.68 7.00
C TYR A 60 2.61 -3.33 6.30
N ARG A 61 2.93 -3.36 5.01
CA ARG A 61 2.97 -2.17 4.15
C ARG A 61 2.43 -2.50 2.77
N ALA A 62 1.85 -1.50 2.13
CA ALA A 62 1.44 -1.61 0.73
C ALA A 62 2.11 -0.51 -0.08
N ILE A 63 2.35 -0.80 -1.35
CA ILE A 63 2.97 0.14 -2.28
C ILE A 63 2.01 0.39 -3.43
N GLY A 64 1.85 1.66 -3.80
CA GLY A 64 1.05 2.07 -4.94
C GLY A 64 1.81 3.02 -5.85
N TRP A 65 1.30 3.15 -7.08
CA TRP A 65 1.84 4.06 -8.08
C TRP A 65 0.82 5.15 -8.37
N LYS A 66 1.30 6.37 -8.52
CA LYS A 66 0.44 7.44 -9.00
C LYS A 66 0.18 7.22 -10.49
N VAL A 67 -1.10 7.31 -10.89
CA VAL A 67 -1.48 7.16 -12.30
C VAL A 67 -1.93 8.50 -12.87
N ALA A 68 -2.05 8.56 -14.20
CA ALA A 68 -2.21 9.80 -14.94
C ALA A 68 -3.43 10.63 -14.54
N ASP A 69 -4.51 10.00 -14.09
CA ASP A 69 -5.74 10.71 -13.71
C ASP A 69 -5.75 11.17 -12.24
N GLY A 70 -4.62 11.08 -11.56
CA GLY A 70 -4.50 11.48 -10.17
C GLY A 70 -4.82 10.41 -9.16
N GLY A 71 -5.19 9.21 -9.62
CA GLY A 71 -5.46 8.08 -8.74
C GLY A 71 -4.21 7.32 -8.34
N VAL A 72 -4.41 6.21 -7.66
CA VAL A 72 -3.32 5.32 -7.22
C VAL A 72 -3.64 3.91 -7.65
N GLU A 73 -2.65 3.22 -8.21
CA GLU A 73 -2.75 1.80 -8.51
C GLU A 73 -1.91 1.03 -7.50
N TRP A 74 -2.54 0.17 -6.72
CA TRP A 74 -1.85 -0.64 -5.71
C TRP A 74 -1.19 -1.83 -6.41
N VAL A 75 0.11 -2.02 -6.16
CA VAL A 75 0.91 -3.00 -6.89
C VAL A 75 1.55 -4.05 -6.00
N TRP A 76 1.66 -3.79 -4.70
CA TRP A 76 2.33 -4.70 -3.78
C TRP A 76 1.82 -4.53 -2.36
N ILE A 77 1.76 -5.64 -1.62
CA ILE A 77 1.50 -5.64 -0.18
C ILE A 77 2.28 -6.79 0.44
N GLY A 78 2.83 -6.57 1.62
CA GLY A 78 3.59 -7.59 2.32
C GLY A 78 4.04 -7.11 3.69
N SER A 79 4.87 -7.91 4.35
CA SER A 79 5.38 -7.59 5.67
C SER A 79 6.34 -6.42 5.62
N HIS A 80 6.53 -5.77 6.77
CA HIS A 80 7.49 -4.68 6.90
C HIS A 80 8.91 -5.14 6.55
N ALA A 81 9.28 -6.36 6.92
CA ALA A 81 10.59 -6.89 6.60
C ALA A 81 10.78 -7.05 5.09
N GLU A 82 9.77 -7.56 4.38
CA GLU A 82 9.80 -7.66 2.93
C GLU A 82 9.84 -6.30 2.27
N TYR A 83 9.08 -5.36 2.80
CA TYR A 83 9.07 -3.98 2.33
C TYR A 83 10.46 -3.36 2.41
N ASP A 84 11.16 -3.54 3.54
CA ASP A 84 12.52 -3.03 3.71
C ASP A 84 13.48 -3.63 2.70
N LEU A 85 13.35 -4.94 2.44
CA LEU A 85 14.18 -5.60 1.43
C LEU A 85 13.93 -5.04 0.03
N LEU A 86 12.67 -4.80 -0.32
CA LEU A 86 12.33 -4.22 -1.61
C LEU A 86 12.98 -2.86 -1.80
N LEU A 87 12.94 -2.01 -0.78
CA LEU A 87 13.51 -0.68 -0.87
C LEU A 87 15.03 -0.71 -0.97
N LYS A 88 15.68 -1.71 -0.39
CA LYS A 88 17.14 -1.84 -0.47
C LYS A 88 17.63 -2.34 -1.82
N ARG A 89 16.78 -3.00 -2.56
CA ARG A 89 17.16 -3.65 -3.83
C ARG A 89 17.16 -2.73 -5.05
N ARG A 90 16.96 -1.51 -4.86
CA ARG A 90 16.81 -0.54 -5.94
C ARG A 90 18.06 -0.32 -6.74
#